data_6087a53e40eadf5e6c217678368dd0c1
#
_entry.id   6087a53e40eadf5e6c217678368dd0c1
#
_cell.length_a   1.000
_cell.length_b   1.000
_cell.length_c   1.000
_cell.angle_alpha   90.00
_cell.angle_beta   90.00
_cell.angle_gamma   90.00
#
_symmetry.space_group_name_H-M   'P 1'
#
loop_
_entity.id
_entity.type
_entity.pdbx_description
1 polymer ?
#
loop_
_entity_poly.entity_id
_entity_poly.type
_entity_poly.pdbx_seq_one_letter_code
_entity_poly.pdbx_strand_id
1 'polypeptide(L)'
;MEWLHLPETPRKIFLSYPSLVAQLIIKGRKRSVELFGKQVANIVIPFNNDQLQFLLQNSDDWQVALIDFRGQILFHFPSSPLLHFLNTHSVIFPRKFSIQSLEGAILVFTDGSSNGKAVTIINEKSHVQVTEETSAQRAELRTVIWAFQYLRDCTFNLLTDSRYIVGLFPHIETANIPENKTTVFSLLFDLQKEIKHRDKKYFVGHIRAHSGLPGPLH
;
A
#
# COMPACT_ATOMS: atom_id res chain seq x y z
N MET A 1 -3.12 11.06 -19.44
CA MET A 1 -2.83 11.12 -17.99
C MET A 1 -3.73 10.08 -17.35
N GLU A 2 -3.21 8.85 -17.13
CA GLU A 2 -3.97 7.80 -16.48
C GLU A 2 -3.93 8.05 -14.97
N TRP A 3 -5.07 8.35 -14.40
CA TRP A 3 -5.23 8.45 -12.95
C TRP A 3 -5.19 7.04 -12.38
N LEU A 4 -4.10 6.70 -11.71
CA LEU A 4 -4.03 5.51 -10.87
C LEU A 4 -4.96 5.71 -9.67
N HIS A 5 -6.16 5.20 -9.79
CA HIS A 5 -7.04 5.04 -8.65
C HIS A 5 -6.50 3.87 -7.83
N LEU A 6 -5.61 4.14 -6.89
CA LEU A 6 -5.32 3.19 -5.84
C LEU A 6 -6.60 3.03 -5.03
N PRO A 7 -7.17 1.83 -4.92
CA PRO A 7 -8.37 1.65 -4.12
C PRO A 7 -8.09 2.16 -2.71
N GLU A 8 -8.91 3.09 -2.24
CA GLU A 8 -8.84 3.55 -0.86
C GLU A 8 -8.99 2.35 0.06
N THR A 9 -7.89 1.92 0.61
CA THR A 9 -7.95 0.92 1.68
C THR A 9 -8.57 1.62 2.88
N PRO A 10 -9.65 1.06 3.46
CA PRO A 10 -10.26 1.70 4.61
C PRO A 10 -9.17 1.98 5.64
N ARG A 11 -9.15 3.21 6.16
CA ARG A 11 -8.17 3.70 7.16
C ARG A 11 -8.25 2.95 8.51
N LYS A 12 -8.85 1.75 8.51
CA LYS A 12 -8.93 0.90 9.69
C LYS A 12 -7.54 0.32 9.95
N ILE A 13 -6.87 0.90 10.93
CA ILE A 13 -5.62 0.38 11.52
C ILE A 13 -5.88 -0.98 12.18
N PHE A 14 -7.13 -1.28 12.49
CA PHE A 14 -7.59 -2.49 13.15
C PHE A 14 -8.63 -3.20 12.28
N LEU A 15 -8.35 -4.43 11.91
CA LEU A 15 -9.35 -5.32 11.31
C LEU A 15 -9.67 -6.41 12.33
N SER A 16 -10.94 -6.54 12.69
CA SER A 16 -11.40 -7.71 13.42
C SER A 16 -11.33 -8.95 12.51
N TYR A 17 -11.21 -10.13 13.10
CA TYR A 17 -11.20 -11.37 12.32
C TYR A 17 -12.44 -11.50 11.40
N PRO A 18 -13.66 -11.20 11.85
CA PRO A 18 -14.83 -11.19 10.95
C PRO A 18 -14.70 -10.19 9.81
N SER A 19 -14.22 -8.97 10.04
CA SER A 19 -14.02 -7.99 8.97
C SER A 19 -12.98 -8.44 7.95
N LEU A 20 -11.90 -9.10 8.41
CA LEU A 20 -10.89 -9.67 7.52
C LEU A 20 -11.49 -10.74 6.60
N VAL A 21 -12.32 -11.64 7.15
CA VAL A 21 -12.99 -12.68 6.36
C VAL A 21 -13.94 -12.06 5.33
N ALA A 22 -14.73 -11.04 5.70
CA ALA A 22 -15.60 -10.34 4.77
C ALA A 22 -14.82 -9.73 3.60
N GLN A 23 -13.71 -9.05 3.89
CA GLN A 23 -12.83 -8.45 2.87
C GLN A 23 -12.20 -9.52 1.94
N LEU A 24 -11.84 -10.67 2.47
CA LEU A 24 -11.34 -11.80 1.66
C LEU A 24 -12.42 -12.33 0.72
N ILE A 25 -13.67 -12.45 1.18
CA ILE A 25 -14.80 -12.86 0.36
C ILE A 25 -15.04 -11.87 -0.78
N ILE A 26 -15.07 -10.56 -0.48
CA ILE A 26 -15.25 -9.50 -1.50
C ILE A 26 -14.17 -9.62 -2.58
N LYS A 27 -12.90 -9.69 -2.17
CA LYS A 27 -11.77 -9.82 -3.10
C LYS A 27 -11.82 -11.12 -3.89
N GLY A 28 -12.13 -12.24 -3.26
CA GLY A 28 -12.22 -13.54 -3.90
C GLY A 28 -13.33 -13.59 -4.96
N ARG A 29 -14.52 -13.06 -4.64
CA ARG A 29 -15.64 -12.97 -5.58
C ARG A 29 -15.31 -12.10 -6.78
N LYS A 30 -14.73 -10.91 -6.54
CA LYS A 30 -14.26 -10.02 -7.61
C LYS A 30 -13.25 -10.74 -8.51
N ARG A 31 -12.26 -11.39 -7.93
CA ARG A 31 -11.23 -12.10 -8.68
C ARG A 31 -11.79 -13.29 -9.48
N SER A 32 -12.77 -13.99 -8.96
CA SER A 32 -13.45 -15.07 -9.69
C SER A 32 -14.14 -14.55 -10.95
N VAL A 33 -14.83 -13.41 -10.86
CA VAL A 33 -15.49 -12.79 -12.02
C VAL A 33 -14.45 -12.31 -13.05
N GLU A 34 -13.35 -11.71 -12.59
CA GLU A 34 -12.26 -11.25 -13.47
C GLU A 34 -11.61 -12.40 -14.24
N LEU A 35 -11.36 -13.52 -13.59
CA LEU A 35 -10.65 -14.65 -14.20
C LEU A 35 -11.55 -15.60 -15.00
N PHE A 36 -12.76 -15.83 -14.51
CA PHE A 36 -13.63 -16.89 -15.03
C PHE A 36 -14.95 -16.37 -15.60
N GLY A 37 -15.21 -15.06 -15.54
CA GLY A 37 -16.45 -14.45 -16.01
C GLY A 37 -17.70 -14.83 -15.19
N LYS A 38 -17.53 -15.52 -14.06
CA LYS A 38 -18.63 -16.00 -13.22
C LYS A 38 -18.28 -15.98 -11.74
N GLN A 39 -19.31 -15.92 -10.90
CA GLN A 39 -19.16 -16.05 -9.45
C GLN A 39 -18.85 -17.50 -9.04
N VAL A 40 -18.25 -17.65 -7.86
CA VAL A 40 -18.04 -18.95 -7.22
C VAL A 40 -19.38 -19.60 -6.88
N ALA A 41 -19.46 -20.93 -6.94
CA ALA A 41 -20.65 -21.66 -6.57
C ALA A 41 -20.83 -21.76 -5.04
N ASN A 42 -19.73 -21.87 -4.31
CA ASN A 42 -19.74 -22.05 -2.86
C ASN A 42 -18.79 -21.08 -2.20
N ILE A 43 -19.19 -20.56 -1.03
CA ILE A 43 -18.32 -19.80 -0.11
C ILE A 43 -18.26 -20.58 1.20
N VAL A 44 -17.06 -20.96 1.62
CA VAL A 44 -16.83 -21.61 2.91
C VAL A 44 -16.41 -20.57 3.92
N ILE A 45 -17.13 -20.46 5.03
CA ILE A 45 -16.86 -19.48 6.09
C ILE A 45 -16.53 -20.17 7.42
N PRO A 46 -15.63 -19.56 8.22
CA PRO A 46 -15.19 -20.11 9.51
C PRO A 46 -16.10 -19.68 10.68
N PHE A 47 -17.38 -19.62 10.46
CA PHE A 47 -18.40 -19.23 11.44
C PHE A 47 -19.55 -20.23 11.42
N ASN A 48 -20.34 -20.27 12.50
CA ASN A 48 -21.60 -20.98 12.50
C ASN A 48 -22.74 -20.10 11.95
N ASN A 49 -23.91 -20.68 11.77
CA ASN A 49 -25.06 -19.96 11.21
C ASN A 49 -25.50 -18.76 12.09
N ASP A 50 -25.51 -18.91 13.40
CA ASP A 50 -25.93 -17.83 14.31
C ASP A 50 -24.96 -16.66 14.27
N GLN A 51 -23.65 -16.94 14.21
CA GLN A 51 -22.62 -15.94 14.03
C GLN A 51 -22.77 -15.22 12.69
N LEU A 52 -23.05 -15.94 11.61
CA LEU A 52 -23.29 -15.32 10.31
C LEU A 52 -24.50 -14.38 10.35
N GLN A 53 -25.61 -14.81 10.93
CA GLN A 53 -26.80 -13.97 11.08
C GLN A 53 -26.51 -12.69 11.88
N PHE A 54 -25.80 -12.83 12.98
CA PHE A 54 -25.36 -11.67 13.76
C PHE A 54 -24.46 -10.73 12.94
N LEU A 55 -23.52 -11.25 12.18
CA LEU A 55 -22.62 -10.45 11.34
C LEU A 55 -23.37 -9.72 10.21
N LEU A 56 -24.34 -10.37 9.59
CA LEU A 56 -25.17 -9.76 8.55
C LEU A 56 -26.06 -8.62 9.10
N GLN A 57 -26.49 -8.72 10.34
CA GLN A 57 -27.29 -7.67 10.99
C GLN A 57 -26.44 -6.47 11.46
N ASN A 58 -25.18 -6.70 11.82
CA ASN A 58 -24.37 -5.71 12.55
C ASN A 58 -23.12 -5.24 11.78
N SER A 59 -22.89 -5.69 10.55
CA SER A 59 -21.69 -5.34 9.80
C SER A 59 -21.97 -5.09 8.32
N ASP A 60 -21.72 -3.86 7.89
CA ASP A 60 -21.84 -3.46 6.49
C ASP A 60 -20.88 -4.26 5.59
N ASP A 61 -19.66 -4.57 6.09
CA ASP A 61 -18.70 -5.39 5.36
C ASP A 61 -19.29 -6.76 4.99
N TRP A 62 -20.05 -7.38 5.89
CA TRP A 62 -20.68 -8.68 5.66
C TRP A 62 -21.87 -8.59 4.73
N GLN A 63 -22.66 -7.53 4.82
CA GLN A 63 -23.73 -7.27 3.88
C GLN A 63 -23.19 -7.12 2.45
N VAL A 64 -22.12 -6.32 2.29
CA VAL A 64 -21.44 -6.14 0.99
C VAL A 64 -20.80 -7.45 0.50
N ALA A 65 -20.17 -8.22 1.40
CA ALA A 65 -19.50 -9.46 1.04
C ALA A 65 -20.46 -10.50 0.41
N LEU A 66 -21.72 -10.52 0.85
CA LEU A 66 -22.71 -11.50 0.40
C LEU A 66 -23.82 -10.91 -0.47
N ILE A 67 -23.76 -9.60 -0.79
CA ILE A 67 -24.76 -8.99 -1.68
C ILE A 67 -24.82 -9.74 -3.03
N ASP A 68 -26.02 -10.04 -3.49
CA ASP A 68 -26.28 -10.77 -4.75
C ASP A 68 -25.57 -12.13 -4.89
N PHE A 69 -25.07 -12.70 -3.80
CA PHE A 69 -24.51 -14.04 -3.83
C PHE A 69 -25.65 -15.08 -3.89
N ARG A 70 -25.70 -15.83 -4.97
CA ARG A 70 -26.74 -16.87 -5.22
C ARG A 70 -26.24 -18.30 -5.03
N GLY A 71 -24.97 -18.46 -4.63
CA GLY A 71 -24.37 -19.76 -4.37
C GLY A 71 -24.68 -20.28 -2.97
N GLN A 72 -24.03 -21.37 -2.58
CA GLN A 72 -24.18 -21.96 -1.26
C GLN A 72 -23.14 -21.39 -0.28
N ILE A 73 -23.59 -21.17 0.96
CA ILE A 73 -22.70 -20.85 2.08
C ILE A 73 -22.51 -22.13 2.89
N LEU A 74 -21.24 -22.55 2.97
CA LEU A 74 -20.84 -23.73 3.73
C LEU A 74 -20.12 -23.29 5.00
N PHE A 75 -20.35 -24.01 6.08
CA PHE A 75 -19.76 -23.70 7.37
C PHE A 75 -18.63 -24.67 7.66
N HIS A 76 -17.44 -24.15 7.89
CA HIS A 76 -16.29 -24.94 8.31
C HIS A 76 -15.57 -24.19 9.42
N PHE A 77 -15.60 -24.74 10.62
CA PHE A 77 -14.94 -24.17 11.77
C PHE A 77 -13.59 -24.89 12.00
N PRO A 78 -12.48 -24.34 11.50
CA PRO A 78 -11.20 -24.98 11.69
C PRO A 78 -10.77 -24.87 13.16
N SER A 79 -10.30 -25.97 13.73
CA SER A 79 -9.82 -26.05 15.12
C SER A 79 -8.38 -25.52 15.31
N SER A 80 -7.92 -24.64 14.43
CA SER A 80 -6.57 -24.09 14.51
C SER A 80 -6.44 -23.09 15.67
N PRO A 81 -5.42 -23.20 16.53
CA PRO A 81 -5.13 -22.22 17.60
C PRO A 81 -4.94 -20.80 17.05
N LEU A 82 -4.36 -20.66 15.85
CA LEU A 82 -4.18 -19.38 15.17
C LEU A 82 -5.54 -18.73 14.86
N LEU A 83 -6.50 -19.49 14.36
CA LEU A 83 -7.82 -18.96 14.02
C LEU A 83 -8.63 -18.60 15.26
N HIS A 84 -8.47 -19.36 16.32
CA HIS A 84 -9.04 -19.01 17.64
C HIS A 84 -8.46 -17.69 18.15
N PHE A 85 -7.14 -17.51 18.05
CA PHE A 85 -6.46 -16.25 18.41
C PHE A 85 -6.98 -15.08 17.57
N LEU A 86 -7.05 -15.22 16.25
CA LEU A 86 -7.55 -14.17 15.34
C LEU A 86 -9.03 -13.81 15.58
N ASN A 87 -9.83 -14.77 16.04
CA ASN A 87 -11.25 -14.54 16.36
C ASN A 87 -11.44 -13.75 17.66
N THR A 88 -10.50 -13.83 18.56
CA THR A 88 -10.53 -13.16 19.88
C THR A 88 -9.73 -11.87 19.94
N HIS A 89 -8.84 -11.64 18.97
CA HIS A 89 -7.93 -10.50 18.96
C HIS A 89 -8.03 -9.71 17.64
N SER A 90 -7.95 -8.41 17.74
CA SER A 90 -7.85 -7.54 16.55
C SER A 90 -6.46 -7.64 15.93
N VAL A 91 -6.40 -7.78 14.62
CA VAL A 91 -5.14 -7.75 13.88
C VAL A 91 -4.71 -6.30 13.69
N ILE A 92 -3.55 -5.96 14.23
CA ILE A 92 -2.95 -4.63 14.09
C ILE A 92 -1.86 -4.71 13.02
N PHE A 93 -1.98 -3.90 11.98
CA PHE A 93 -0.93 -3.74 10.98
C PHE A 93 -0.17 -2.44 11.29
N PRO A 94 1.01 -2.52 11.91
CA PRO A 94 1.80 -1.32 12.20
C PRO A 94 2.21 -0.66 10.90
N ARG A 95 1.88 0.62 10.76
CA ARG A 95 2.34 1.43 9.62
C ARG A 95 3.77 1.88 9.87
N LYS A 96 4.57 1.82 8.83
CA LYS A 96 5.94 2.34 8.82
C LYS A 96 5.97 3.81 8.36
N PHE A 97 5.00 4.19 7.54
CA PHE A 97 4.78 5.57 7.14
C PHE A 97 4.35 6.46 8.31
N SER A 98 5.07 7.53 8.55
CA SER A 98 4.72 8.56 9.53
C SER A 98 4.01 9.72 8.84
N ILE A 99 2.96 10.25 9.47
CA ILE A 99 2.24 11.44 8.99
C ILE A 99 3.03 12.72 9.24
N GLN A 100 3.89 12.70 10.26
CA GLN A 100 4.74 13.83 10.65
C GLN A 100 6.21 13.48 10.44
N SER A 101 7.03 14.49 10.20
CA SER A 101 8.47 14.33 10.13
C SER A 101 9.02 13.69 11.41
N LEU A 102 10.01 12.83 11.22
CA LEU A 102 10.63 12.07 12.31
C LEU A 102 11.83 12.86 12.83
N GLU A 103 11.85 13.10 14.14
CA GLU A 103 12.94 13.81 14.79
C GLU A 103 14.25 12.99 14.77
N GLY A 104 15.35 13.62 14.48
CA GLY A 104 16.67 12.97 14.40
C GLY A 104 16.85 11.99 13.22
N ALA A 105 15.88 11.92 12.30
CA ALA A 105 15.98 11.07 11.12
C ALA A 105 16.85 11.69 10.02
N ILE A 106 17.43 10.84 9.17
CA ILE A 106 18.23 11.27 8.02
C ILE A 106 17.34 12.08 7.07
N LEU A 107 17.83 13.25 6.65
CA LEU A 107 17.13 14.08 5.67
C LEU A 107 17.55 13.68 4.25
N VAL A 108 16.56 13.42 3.40
CA VAL A 108 16.77 12.97 2.02
C VAL A 108 15.95 13.86 1.09
N PHE A 109 16.59 14.39 0.06
CA PHE A 109 15.91 15.11 -1.02
C PHE A 109 16.01 14.30 -2.29
N THR A 110 14.91 14.21 -3.02
CA THR A 110 14.85 13.50 -4.31
C THR A 110 14.26 14.37 -5.39
N ASP A 111 14.91 14.37 -6.55
CA ASP A 111 14.46 15.03 -7.77
C ASP A 111 14.71 14.10 -8.96
N GLY A 112 13.75 13.98 -9.84
CA GLY A 112 13.81 13.15 -11.04
C GLY A 112 13.45 13.93 -12.28
N SER A 113 14.39 14.03 -13.22
CA SER A 113 14.18 14.74 -14.49
C SER A 113 13.78 13.79 -15.61
N SER A 114 12.95 14.28 -16.53
CA SER A 114 12.61 13.58 -17.80
C SER A 114 13.82 13.35 -18.72
N ASN A 115 14.95 13.99 -18.43
CA ASN A 115 16.21 13.84 -19.20
C ASN A 115 17.03 12.61 -18.75
N GLY A 116 16.43 11.68 -18.01
CA GLY A 116 17.10 10.49 -17.54
C GLY A 116 18.11 10.74 -16.38
N LYS A 117 18.07 11.91 -15.76
CA LYS A 117 18.87 12.20 -14.58
C LYS A 117 17.99 12.23 -13.35
N ALA A 118 18.44 11.54 -12.33
CA ALA A 118 17.80 11.51 -11.01
C ALA A 118 18.85 11.87 -9.96
N VAL A 119 18.50 12.75 -9.05
CA VAL A 119 19.40 13.23 -7.99
C VAL A 119 18.79 12.90 -6.64
N THR A 120 19.61 12.30 -5.78
CA THR A 120 19.27 12.09 -4.38
C THR A 120 20.33 12.75 -3.52
N ILE A 121 19.92 13.61 -2.59
CA ILE A 121 20.83 14.27 -1.65
C ILE A 121 20.58 13.68 -0.27
N ILE A 122 21.63 13.13 0.34
CA ILE A 122 21.59 12.50 1.66
C ILE A 122 22.71 13.13 2.50
N ASN A 123 22.37 13.80 3.61
CA ASN A 123 23.34 14.45 4.47
C ASN A 123 24.35 15.31 3.67
N GLU A 124 23.85 16.19 2.80
CA GLU A 124 24.63 17.13 1.96
C GLU A 124 25.47 16.46 0.85
N LYS A 125 25.42 15.13 0.72
CA LYS A 125 26.08 14.40 -0.37
C LYS A 125 25.09 14.11 -1.49
N SER A 126 25.42 14.52 -2.70
CA SER A 126 24.61 14.28 -3.89
C SER A 126 24.95 12.92 -4.52
N HIS A 127 23.94 12.12 -4.80
CA HIS A 127 24.03 10.88 -5.55
C HIS A 127 23.27 11.07 -6.86
N VAL A 128 24.02 11.14 -7.97
CA VAL A 128 23.45 11.29 -9.31
C VAL A 128 23.28 9.90 -9.92
N GLN A 129 22.09 9.61 -10.40
CA GLN A 129 21.78 8.37 -11.12
C GLN A 129 21.39 8.72 -12.55
N VAL A 130 21.82 7.89 -13.48
CA VAL A 130 21.35 7.95 -14.85
C VAL A 130 20.29 6.87 -15.00
N THR A 131 19.09 7.26 -15.41
CA THR A 131 18.00 6.33 -15.65
C THR A 131 17.64 6.36 -17.14
N GLU A 132 17.22 5.22 -17.68
CA GLU A 132 16.70 5.14 -19.06
C GLU A 132 15.23 5.61 -19.17
N GLU A 133 14.70 6.15 -18.08
CA GLU A 133 13.30 6.55 -18.03
C GLU A 133 13.06 7.85 -18.82
N THR A 134 12.12 7.79 -19.74
CA THR A 134 11.70 8.94 -20.56
C THR A 134 10.57 9.76 -19.92
N SER A 135 10.03 9.31 -18.80
CA SER A 135 8.96 9.97 -18.05
C SER A 135 9.50 10.47 -16.72
N ALA A 136 9.31 11.77 -16.43
CA ALA A 136 9.69 12.37 -15.16
C ALA A 136 9.11 11.61 -13.97
N GLN A 137 7.83 11.24 -14.04
CA GLN A 137 7.14 10.48 -12.99
C GLN A 137 7.80 9.12 -12.71
N ARG A 138 8.28 8.42 -13.74
CA ARG A 138 8.99 7.14 -13.57
C ARG A 138 10.40 7.35 -13.03
N ALA A 139 11.08 8.40 -13.48
CA ALA A 139 12.40 8.77 -12.96
C ALA A 139 12.32 9.11 -11.48
N GLU A 140 11.35 9.92 -11.06
CA GLU A 140 11.08 10.24 -9.65
C GLU A 140 10.82 8.97 -8.83
N LEU A 141 9.98 8.06 -9.34
CA LEU A 141 9.65 6.81 -8.63
C LEU A 141 10.88 5.91 -8.47
N ARG A 142 11.74 5.80 -9.50
CA ARG A 142 13.01 5.06 -9.39
C ARG A 142 13.96 5.67 -8.39
N THR A 143 14.05 7.00 -8.35
CA THR A 143 14.89 7.72 -7.39
C THR A 143 14.45 7.43 -5.95
N VAL A 144 13.14 7.41 -5.73
CA VAL A 144 12.56 7.08 -4.43
C VAL A 144 12.84 5.61 -4.07
N ILE A 145 12.63 4.66 -4.99
CA ILE A 145 12.95 3.24 -4.76
C ILE A 145 14.41 3.07 -4.36
N TRP A 146 15.33 3.73 -5.08
CA TRP A 146 16.74 3.70 -4.74
C TRP A 146 17.02 4.24 -3.34
N ALA A 147 16.41 5.36 -2.95
CA ALA A 147 16.56 5.91 -1.61
C ALA A 147 16.08 4.94 -0.52
N PHE A 148 14.96 4.24 -0.77
CA PHE A 148 14.46 3.21 0.14
C PHE A 148 15.39 2.01 0.25
N GLN A 149 16.02 1.59 -0.84
CA GLN A 149 17.02 0.51 -0.85
C GLN A 149 18.29 0.91 -0.13
N TYR A 150 18.80 2.11 -0.42
CA TYR A 150 20.02 2.62 0.19
C TYR A 150 19.90 2.85 1.70
N LEU A 151 18.73 3.29 2.16
CA LEU A 151 18.43 3.59 3.56
C LEU A 151 17.54 2.53 4.21
N ARG A 152 17.65 1.27 3.80
CA ARG A 152 16.78 0.19 4.27
C ARG A 152 16.70 0.10 5.80
N ASP A 153 17.84 0.21 6.47
CA ASP A 153 17.97 0.03 7.92
C ASP A 153 17.96 1.35 8.71
N CYS A 154 17.67 2.45 8.03
CA CYS A 154 17.68 3.79 8.62
C CYS A 154 16.27 4.39 8.71
N THR A 155 16.06 5.23 9.71
CA THR A 155 14.92 6.14 9.79
C THR A 155 15.23 7.40 9.00
N PHE A 156 14.36 7.83 8.10
CA PHE A 156 14.59 9.00 7.26
C PHE A 156 13.33 9.81 6.97
N ASN A 157 13.54 11.09 6.65
CA ASN A 157 12.56 12.01 6.11
C ASN A 157 12.90 12.28 4.65
N LEU A 158 12.07 11.85 3.72
CA LEU A 158 12.23 12.08 2.30
C LEU A 158 11.39 13.29 1.89
N LEU A 159 12.03 14.26 1.24
CA LEU A 159 11.39 15.44 0.70
C LEU A 159 11.52 15.44 -0.83
N THR A 160 10.42 15.68 -1.50
CA THR A 160 10.33 15.74 -2.97
C THR A 160 9.36 16.85 -3.39
N ASP A 161 9.56 17.40 -4.56
CA ASP A 161 8.63 18.36 -5.18
C ASP A 161 7.50 17.66 -5.95
N SER A 162 7.58 16.34 -6.08
CA SER A 162 6.56 15.54 -6.74
C SER A 162 5.34 15.31 -5.84
N ARG A 163 4.24 15.98 -6.15
CA ARG A 163 2.95 15.73 -5.50
C ARG A 163 2.45 14.31 -5.72
N TYR A 164 2.79 13.72 -6.87
CA TYR A 164 2.45 12.35 -7.18
C TYR A 164 3.09 11.39 -6.17
N ILE A 165 4.39 11.53 -5.95
CA ILE A 165 5.13 10.70 -4.98
C ILE A 165 4.53 10.85 -3.59
N VAL A 166 4.36 12.08 -3.10
CA VAL A 166 3.81 12.32 -1.76
C VAL A 166 2.42 11.69 -1.60
N GLY A 167 1.57 11.80 -2.62
CA GLY A 167 0.22 11.22 -2.62
C GLY A 167 0.16 9.69 -2.57
N LEU A 168 1.24 8.99 -2.95
CA LEU A 168 1.29 7.52 -2.90
C LEU A 168 1.43 6.96 -1.48
N PHE A 169 2.22 7.61 -0.64
CA PHE A 169 2.69 7.02 0.61
C PHE A 169 1.61 6.76 1.68
N PRO A 170 0.55 7.56 1.81
CA PRO A 170 -0.54 7.23 2.72
C PRO A 170 -1.23 5.90 2.42
N HIS A 171 -1.11 5.40 1.18
CA HIS A 171 -1.87 4.26 0.67
C HIS A 171 -1.02 3.06 0.26
N ILE A 172 0.23 3.28 -0.18
CA ILE A 172 1.06 2.25 -0.84
C ILE A 172 1.35 1.02 0.04
N GLU A 173 1.50 1.19 1.36
CA GLU A 173 1.76 0.05 2.27
C GLU A 173 0.66 -1.02 2.21
N THR A 174 -0.58 -0.59 2.03
CA THR A 174 -1.77 -1.44 2.07
C THR A 174 -2.45 -1.60 0.72
N ALA A 175 -1.95 -0.90 -0.32
CA ALA A 175 -2.52 -0.96 -1.65
C ALA A 175 -2.44 -2.38 -2.24
N ASN A 176 -3.51 -2.79 -2.92
CA ASN A 176 -3.48 -3.99 -3.73
C ASN A 176 -3.03 -3.61 -5.15
N ILE A 177 -1.73 -3.70 -5.41
CA ILE A 177 -1.14 -3.39 -6.70
C ILE A 177 -1.31 -4.63 -7.58
N PRO A 178 -2.06 -4.55 -8.69
CA PRO A 178 -2.19 -5.68 -9.60
C PRO A 178 -0.83 -5.99 -10.24
N GLU A 179 -0.52 -7.27 -10.37
CA GLU A 179 0.63 -7.74 -11.15
C GLU A 179 0.39 -7.46 -12.64
N ASN A 180 0.40 -6.19 -13.01
CA ASN A 180 0.27 -5.79 -14.40
C ASN A 180 1.64 -5.45 -14.96
N LYS A 181 1.88 -5.85 -16.21
CA LYS A 181 3.18 -5.69 -16.89
C LYS A 181 3.48 -4.25 -17.35
N THR A 182 2.68 -3.26 -16.95
CA THR A 182 3.02 -1.87 -17.26
C THR A 182 4.16 -1.41 -16.38
N THR A 183 5.09 -0.65 -16.93
CA THR A 183 6.32 -0.20 -16.26
C THR A 183 6.06 0.55 -14.95
N VAL A 184 4.97 1.32 -14.86
CA VAL A 184 4.62 2.05 -13.63
C VAL A 184 4.18 1.10 -12.51
N PHE A 185 3.37 0.07 -12.83
CA PHE A 185 2.92 -0.89 -11.82
C PHE A 185 4.07 -1.73 -11.27
N SER A 186 5.05 -2.11 -12.13
CA SER A 186 6.24 -2.81 -11.64
C SER A 186 7.03 -1.96 -10.66
N LEU A 187 7.22 -0.66 -10.95
CA LEU A 187 7.91 0.24 -10.04
C LEU A 187 7.15 0.44 -8.71
N LEU A 188 5.82 0.56 -8.76
CA LEU A 188 5.01 0.65 -7.55
C LEU A 188 5.09 -0.64 -6.72
N PHE A 189 5.12 -1.79 -7.38
CA PHE A 189 5.28 -3.08 -6.73
C PHE A 189 6.66 -3.19 -6.06
N ASP A 190 7.73 -2.76 -6.75
CA ASP A 190 9.08 -2.73 -6.20
C ASP A 190 9.17 -1.81 -4.99
N LEU A 191 8.59 -0.60 -5.06
CA LEU A 191 8.52 0.32 -3.93
C LEU A 191 7.77 -0.30 -2.75
N GLN A 192 6.61 -0.89 -2.98
CA GLN A 192 5.85 -1.56 -1.93
C GLN A 192 6.64 -2.70 -1.29
N LYS A 193 7.38 -3.46 -2.09
CA LYS A 193 8.25 -4.54 -1.61
C LYS A 193 9.34 -4.01 -0.69
N GLU A 194 10.03 -2.93 -1.08
CA GLU A 194 11.04 -2.28 -0.23
C GLU A 194 10.45 -1.76 1.07
N ILE A 195 9.26 -1.16 1.02
CA ILE A 195 8.54 -0.72 2.21
C ILE A 195 8.18 -1.89 3.13
N LYS A 196 7.73 -3.02 2.59
CA LYS A 196 7.38 -4.21 3.38
C LYS A 196 8.59 -4.85 4.07
N HIS A 197 9.76 -4.81 3.45
CA HIS A 197 10.97 -5.43 3.98
C HIS A 197 11.72 -4.59 5.02
N ARG A 198 11.40 -3.30 5.14
CA ARG A 198 12.05 -2.45 6.13
C ARG A 198 11.38 -2.53 7.49
N ASP A 199 12.14 -2.36 8.57
CA ASP A 199 11.61 -2.29 9.94
C ASP A 199 11.56 -0.86 10.48
N LYS A 200 12.28 0.06 9.85
CA LYS A 200 12.41 1.45 10.29
C LYS A 200 11.29 2.32 9.72
N LYS A 201 10.82 3.28 10.52
CA LYS A 201 9.84 4.28 10.09
C LYS A 201 10.44 5.24 9.07
N TYR A 202 9.57 5.83 8.27
CA TYR A 202 9.92 6.86 7.31
C TYR A 202 8.79 7.90 7.20
N PHE A 203 9.15 9.09 6.77
CA PHE A 203 8.24 10.17 6.42
C PHE A 203 8.51 10.61 4.99
N VAL A 204 7.46 11.00 4.27
CA VAL A 204 7.58 11.61 2.94
C VAL A 204 6.78 12.89 2.91
N GLY A 205 7.46 13.98 2.57
CA GLY A 205 6.89 15.32 2.54
C GLY A 205 7.09 16.02 1.21
N HIS A 206 6.22 16.99 0.92
CA HIS A 206 6.30 17.83 -0.26
C HIS A 206 7.08 19.11 0.04
N ILE A 207 8.00 19.46 -0.88
CA ILE A 207 8.67 20.77 -0.91
C ILE A 207 8.30 21.48 -2.22
N ARG A 208 8.36 22.81 -2.23
CA ARG A 208 8.16 23.58 -3.47
C ARG A 208 9.45 23.58 -4.28
N ALA A 209 9.36 23.18 -5.55
CA ALA A 209 10.41 23.39 -6.52
C ALA A 209 10.53 24.89 -6.84
N HIS A 210 11.73 25.33 -7.19
CA HIS A 210 12.01 26.68 -7.72
C HIS A 210 11.47 27.83 -6.82
N SER A 211 11.54 27.68 -5.52
CA SER A 211 11.04 28.71 -4.58
C SER A 211 11.89 29.99 -4.55
N GLY A 212 13.06 30.02 -5.22
CA GLY A 212 14.01 31.11 -5.15
C GLY A 212 14.74 31.24 -3.82
N LEU A 213 14.45 30.34 -2.88
CA LEU A 213 15.15 30.25 -1.61
C LEU A 213 16.34 29.29 -1.75
N PRO A 214 17.48 29.59 -1.11
CA PRO A 214 18.61 28.67 -1.10
C PRO A 214 18.18 27.33 -0.52
N GLY A 215 18.34 26.25 -1.26
CA GLY A 215 17.97 24.91 -0.87
C GLY A 215 18.78 23.87 -1.63
N PRO A 216 18.73 22.60 -1.21
CA PRO A 216 19.58 21.54 -1.75
C PRO A 216 19.22 21.13 -3.19
N LEU A 217 18.14 21.64 -3.76
CA LEU A 217 17.65 21.33 -5.12
C LEU A 217 17.85 22.52 -6.10
N HIS A 218 18.77 23.42 -5.81
CA HIS A 218 19.20 24.50 -6.72
C HIS A 218 20.56 24.21 -7.32
#